data_9cd11faa9235edf50e83534a46d85a1e
#
_entry.id   9cd11faa9235edf50e83534a46d85a1e
#
_cell.length_a   1.000
_cell.length_b   1.000
_cell.length_c   1.000
_cell.angle_alpha   90.00
_cell.angle_beta   90.00
_cell.angle_gamma   90.00
#
_symmetry.space_group_name_H-M   'P 1'
#
loop_
_entity.id
_entity.type
_entity.pdbx_description
1 polymer ?
#
loop_
_entity_poly.entity_id
_entity_poly.type
_entity_poly.pdbx_seq_one_letter_code
_entity_poly.pdbx_strand_id
1 'polypeptide(L)'
;MKIVAITSCATGIAHTYMAAEAIKKVCKQKGYDCKVEMQGALGIENKLKDKDISEADLIIFANDVGIAKEERFEAYRTKIKKLTPHAVIKDPNIIFED
;
A
#
# COMPACT_ATOMS: atom_id res chain seq x y z
N MET A 1 12.03 8.93 -5.41
CA MET A 1 10.77 8.97 -4.63
C MET A 1 10.62 7.67 -3.86
N LYS A 2 10.19 7.77 -2.62
CA LYS A 2 10.00 6.59 -1.77
C LYS A 2 8.52 6.39 -1.47
N ILE A 3 7.99 5.21 -1.80
CA ILE A 3 6.58 4.90 -1.67
C ILE A 3 6.40 3.73 -0.70
N VAL A 4 5.48 3.87 0.23
CA VAL A 4 5.06 2.75 1.07
C VAL A 4 3.58 2.50 0.84
N ALA A 5 3.16 1.26 0.98
CA ALA A 5 1.78 0.89 0.73
C ALA A 5 1.33 -0.20 1.69
N ILE A 6 0.03 -0.23 1.97
CA ILE A 6 -0.60 -1.30 2.71
C ILE A 6 -1.73 -1.85 1.85
N THR A 7 -1.77 -3.17 1.69
CA THR A 7 -2.86 -3.84 0.99
C THR A 7 -3.64 -4.73 1.95
N SER A 8 -4.96 -4.71 1.85
CA SER A 8 -5.83 -5.54 2.66
C SER A 8 -7.18 -5.69 1.97
N CYS A 9 -7.69 -6.91 1.87
CA CYS A 9 -8.93 -7.17 1.14
C CYS A 9 -9.81 -8.18 1.86
N ALA A 10 -11.10 -7.88 1.94
CA ALA A 10 -12.09 -8.74 2.57
C ALA A 10 -12.30 -10.05 1.81
N THR A 11 -12.12 -10.04 0.49
CA THR A 11 -12.41 -11.19 -0.36
C THR A 11 -11.28 -12.22 -0.42
N GLY A 12 -10.20 -11.97 0.33
CA GLY A 12 -9.19 -12.98 0.54
C GLY A 12 -7.78 -12.58 0.19
N ILE A 13 -6.88 -13.54 0.41
CA ILE A 13 -5.43 -13.37 0.30
C ILE A 13 -5.01 -12.98 -1.11
N ALA A 14 -5.64 -13.58 -2.14
CA ALA A 14 -5.24 -13.38 -3.53
C ALA A 14 -5.25 -11.91 -3.94
N HIS A 15 -6.32 -11.18 -3.62
CA HIS A 15 -6.42 -9.77 -4.00
C HIS A 15 -5.40 -8.90 -3.27
N THR A 16 -5.10 -9.23 -2.02
CA THR A 16 -4.07 -8.54 -1.25
C THR A 16 -2.70 -8.67 -1.94
N TYR A 17 -2.34 -9.87 -2.35
CA TYR A 17 -1.08 -10.11 -3.05
C TYR A 17 -1.06 -9.50 -4.44
N MET A 18 -2.17 -9.60 -5.18
CA MET A 18 -2.25 -9.04 -6.52
C MET A 18 -2.07 -7.52 -6.50
N ALA A 19 -2.72 -6.85 -5.54
CA ALA A 19 -2.58 -5.41 -5.38
C ALA A 19 -1.13 -5.04 -5.02
N ALA A 20 -0.51 -5.80 -4.10
CA ALA A 20 0.87 -5.56 -3.70
C ALA A 20 1.82 -5.70 -4.88
N GLU A 21 1.67 -6.75 -5.67
CA GLU A 21 2.51 -6.99 -6.84
C GLU A 21 2.33 -5.89 -7.90
N ALA A 22 1.09 -5.44 -8.11
CA ALA A 22 0.80 -4.36 -9.05
C ALA A 22 1.51 -3.06 -8.63
N ILE A 23 1.46 -2.73 -7.35
CA ILE A 23 2.13 -1.54 -6.81
C ILE A 23 3.64 -1.64 -6.98
N LYS A 24 4.22 -2.78 -6.61
CA LYS A 24 5.67 -3.00 -6.75
C LYS A 24 6.11 -2.87 -8.18
N LYS A 25 5.35 -3.43 -9.11
CA LYS A 25 5.69 -3.43 -10.53
C LYS A 25 5.72 -2.00 -11.09
N VAL A 26 4.67 -1.21 -10.81
CA VAL A 26 4.59 0.14 -11.34
C VAL A 26 5.65 1.06 -10.72
N CYS A 27 5.97 0.86 -9.45
CA CYS A 27 7.04 1.62 -8.79
C CYS A 27 8.40 1.28 -9.42
N LYS A 28 8.63 0.00 -9.71
CA LYS A 28 9.86 -0.44 -10.35
C LYS A 28 10.01 0.18 -11.74
N GLN A 29 8.93 0.25 -12.49
CA GLN A 29 8.93 0.86 -13.81
C GLN A 29 9.30 2.34 -13.77
N LYS A 30 8.93 3.01 -12.68
CA LYS A 30 9.24 4.44 -12.49
C LYS A 30 10.59 4.67 -11.83
N GLY A 31 11.28 3.62 -11.39
CA GLY A 31 12.54 3.75 -10.68
C GLY A 31 12.39 4.24 -9.24
N TYR A 32 11.24 4.05 -8.63
CA TYR A 32 10.96 4.49 -7.25
C TYR A 32 11.19 3.35 -6.26
N ASP A 33 11.67 3.70 -5.06
CA ASP A 33 11.75 2.75 -3.96
C ASP A 33 10.35 2.45 -3.45
N CYS A 34 10.04 1.19 -3.20
CA CYS A 34 8.71 0.78 -2.79
C CYS A 34 8.78 -0.33 -1.75
N LYS A 35 7.97 -0.17 -0.70
CA LYS A 35 7.79 -1.23 0.30
C LYS A 35 6.30 -1.40 0.55
N VAL A 36 5.81 -2.62 0.44
CA VAL A 36 4.39 -2.92 0.57
C VAL A 36 4.16 -3.89 1.72
N GLU A 37 3.35 -3.46 2.68
CA GLU A 37 2.89 -4.31 3.77
C GLU A 37 1.58 -4.96 3.35
N MET A 38 1.48 -6.28 3.54
CA MET A 38 0.28 -7.03 3.20
C MET A 38 -0.39 -7.49 4.49
N GLN A 39 -1.68 -7.15 4.65
CA GLN A 39 -2.47 -7.57 5.80
C GLN A 39 -3.57 -8.51 5.32
N GLY A 40 -3.46 -9.77 5.68
CA GLY A 40 -4.41 -10.79 5.24
C GLY A 40 -4.72 -11.78 6.33
N ALA A 41 -5.39 -12.88 5.94
CA ALA A 41 -5.81 -13.92 6.87
C ALA A 41 -4.65 -14.57 7.61
N LEU A 42 -3.46 -14.54 7.02
CA LEU A 42 -2.25 -15.11 7.62
C LEU A 42 -1.47 -14.12 8.48
N GLY A 43 -2.00 -12.93 8.68
CA GLY A 43 -1.36 -11.89 9.47
C GLY A 43 -0.71 -10.81 8.62
N ILE A 44 0.24 -10.10 9.21
CA ILE A 44 0.92 -8.99 8.55
C ILE A 44 2.25 -9.48 7.97
N GLU A 45 2.45 -9.27 6.66
CA GLU A 45 3.69 -9.60 5.98
C GLU A 45 4.38 -8.32 5.54
N ASN A 46 5.71 -8.29 5.61
CA ASN A 46 6.54 -7.14 5.25
C ASN A 46 6.12 -5.87 5.99
N LYS A 47 5.93 -5.99 7.29
CA LYS A 47 5.45 -4.88 8.13
C LYS A 47 6.31 -3.64 7.96
N LEU A 48 5.66 -2.51 7.73
CA LEU A 48 6.34 -1.22 7.63
C LEU A 48 6.80 -0.77 9.00
N LYS A 49 8.03 -0.27 9.06
CA LYS A 49 8.59 0.30 10.28
C LYS A 49 8.32 1.80 10.32
N ASP A 50 8.40 2.39 11.49
CA ASP A 50 8.20 3.83 11.64
C ASP A 50 9.12 4.62 10.73
N LYS A 51 10.35 4.15 10.57
CA LYS A 51 11.32 4.79 9.67
C LYS A 51 10.85 4.77 8.22
N ASP A 52 10.31 3.64 7.77
CA ASP A 52 9.80 3.51 6.40
C ASP A 52 8.68 4.51 6.14
N ILE A 53 7.79 4.66 7.11
CA ILE A 53 6.64 5.56 7.00
C ILE A 53 7.10 7.02 7.02
N SER A 54 8.00 7.37 7.92
CA SER A 54 8.46 8.76 8.06
C SER A 54 9.24 9.24 6.84
N GLU A 55 9.96 8.35 6.18
CA GLU A 55 10.75 8.67 5.00
C GLU A 55 9.95 8.63 3.70
N ALA A 56 8.73 8.13 3.74
CA ALA A 56 7.92 8.00 2.53
C ALA A 56 7.48 9.35 1.98
N ASP A 57 7.54 9.47 0.66
CA ASP A 57 7.00 10.64 -0.05
C ASP A 57 5.52 10.45 -0.33
N LEU A 58 5.07 9.20 -0.46
CA LEU A 58 3.69 8.86 -0.74
C LEU A 58 3.32 7.58 0.01
N ILE A 59 2.15 7.57 0.63
CA ILE A 59 1.62 6.42 1.36
C ILE A 59 0.32 5.99 0.67
N ILE A 60 0.23 4.71 0.29
CA ILE A 60 -0.94 4.17 -0.40
C ILE A 60 -1.67 3.19 0.52
N PHE A 61 -2.97 3.41 0.71
CA PHE A 61 -3.85 2.45 1.36
C PHE A 61 -4.70 1.79 0.28
N ALA A 62 -4.35 0.58 -0.12
CA ALA A 62 -5.13 -0.20 -1.07
C ALA A 62 -5.92 -1.24 -0.29
N ASN A 63 -7.03 -0.81 0.31
CA ASN A 63 -7.80 -1.63 1.22
C ASN A 63 -9.31 -1.43 1.02
N ASP A 64 -10.08 -2.50 1.27
CA ASP A 64 -11.53 -2.43 1.36
C ASP A 64 -12.03 -2.86 2.73
N VAL A 65 -11.12 -3.19 3.64
CA VAL A 65 -11.40 -3.46 5.07
C VAL A 65 -10.48 -2.58 5.91
N GLY A 66 -10.74 -2.47 7.19
CA GLY A 66 -9.91 -1.69 8.10
C GLY A 66 -8.47 -2.18 8.12
N ILE A 67 -7.55 -1.25 8.30
CA ILE A 67 -6.12 -1.55 8.38
C ILE A 67 -5.70 -1.66 9.84
N ALA A 68 -5.01 -2.76 10.20
CA ALA A 68 -4.46 -2.93 11.53
C ALA A 68 -3.31 -1.94 11.75
N LYS A 69 -3.20 -1.42 12.96
CA LYS A 69 -2.14 -0.49 13.36
C LYS A 69 -2.11 0.79 12.51
N GLU A 70 -3.30 1.26 12.14
CA GLU A 70 -3.46 2.47 11.33
C GLU A 70 -2.92 3.71 12.04
N GLU A 71 -2.87 3.70 13.37
CA GLU A 71 -2.36 4.81 14.17
C GLU A 71 -0.92 5.21 13.84
N ARG A 72 -0.15 4.31 13.24
CA ARG A 72 1.21 4.61 12.78
C ARG A 72 1.24 5.75 11.76
N PHE A 73 0.13 5.97 11.07
CA PHE A 73 0.04 6.91 9.95
C PHE A 73 -0.60 8.24 10.34
N GLU A 74 -0.98 8.42 11.61
CA GLU A 74 -1.69 9.63 12.04
C GLU A 74 -0.93 10.92 11.73
N ALA A 75 0.39 10.93 11.92
CA ALA A 75 1.21 12.10 11.69
C ALA A 75 1.42 12.39 10.19
N TYR A 76 1.03 11.47 9.31
CA TYR A 76 1.35 11.52 7.88
C TYR A 76 0.10 11.53 7.00
N ARG A 77 -1.03 11.94 7.52
CA ARG A 77 -2.32 11.90 6.80
C ARG A 77 -2.31 12.61 5.47
N THR A 78 -1.55 13.69 5.36
CA THR A 78 -1.48 14.48 4.12
C THR A 78 -0.78 13.74 2.98
N LYS A 79 -0.04 12.68 3.31
CA LYS A 79 0.68 11.86 2.34
C LYS A 79 -0.11 10.62 1.92
N ILE A 80 -1.25 10.35 2.55
CA ILE A 80 -2.02 9.13 2.34
C ILE A 80 -2.98 9.28 1.17
N LYS A 81 -2.94 8.30 0.26
CA LYS A 81 -3.90 8.17 -0.82
C LYS A 81 -4.65 6.85 -0.62
N LYS A 82 -5.97 6.95 -0.52
CA LYS A 82 -6.82 5.78 -0.29
C LYS A 82 -7.41 5.27 -1.59
N LEU A 83 -7.22 3.98 -1.85
CA LEU A 83 -7.71 3.29 -3.04
C LEU A 83 -8.25 1.94 -2.62
N THR A 84 -8.96 1.27 -3.54
CA THR A 84 -9.38 -0.11 -3.31
C THR A 84 -8.37 -1.06 -3.95
N PRO A 85 -8.28 -2.31 -3.46
CA PRO A 85 -7.41 -3.30 -4.09
C PRO A 85 -7.78 -3.53 -5.55
N HIS A 86 -9.06 -3.58 -5.87
CA HIS A 86 -9.53 -3.78 -7.25
C HIS A 86 -9.09 -2.66 -8.18
N ALA A 87 -9.17 -1.41 -7.73
CA ALA A 87 -8.77 -0.26 -8.53
C ALA A 87 -7.27 -0.32 -8.86
N VAL A 88 -6.45 -0.70 -7.87
CA VAL A 88 -5.00 -0.82 -8.05
C VAL A 88 -4.64 -1.98 -8.97
N ILE A 89 -5.34 -3.11 -8.86
CA ILE A 89 -5.10 -4.27 -9.71
C ILE A 89 -5.45 -3.93 -11.16
N LYS A 90 -6.56 -3.24 -11.35
CA LYS A 90 -7.06 -2.89 -12.68
C LYS A 90 -6.13 -1.89 -13.38
N ASP A 91 -5.67 -0.88 -12.65
CA ASP A 91 -4.77 0.14 -13.19
C ASP A 91 -3.81 0.63 -12.12
N PRO A 92 -2.64 -0.01 -11.98
CA PRO A 92 -1.68 0.35 -10.93
C PRO A 92 -1.20 1.81 -11.02
N ASN A 93 -1.26 2.44 -12.17
CA ASN A 93 -0.84 3.83 -12.33
C ASN A 93 -1.74 4.81 -11.57
N ILE A 94 -2.91 4.34 -11.12
CA ILE A 94 -3.84 5.16 -10.34
C ILE A 94 -3.18 5.68 -9.05
N ILE A 95 -2.16 5.01 -8.53
CA ILE A 95 -1.46 5.46 -7.32
C ILE A 95 -0.71 6.77 -7.53
N PHE A 96 -0.41 7.13 -8.78
CA PHE A 96 0.27 8.38 -9.13
C PHE A 96 -0.67 9.47 -9.60
N GLU A 97 -1.95 9.20 -9.71
CA GLU A 97 -2.95 10.17 -10.16
C GLU A 97 -3.50 10.96 -8.97
N ASP A 98 -3.80 12.22 -9.19
CA ASP A 98 -4.38 13.08 -8.16
C ASP A 98 -5.87 12.84 -7.95
#